data_b9f408665b77c7c36b77831bec9a1961
#
_entry.id   b9f408665b77c7c36b77831bec9a1961
#
_cell.length_a   1.000
_cell.length_b   1.000
_cell.length_c   1.000
_cell.angle_alpha   90.00
_cell.angle_beta   90.00
_cell.angle_gamma   90.00
#
_symmetry.space_group_name_H-M   'P 1'
#
loop_
_entity.id
_entity.type
_entity.pdbx_description
1 polymer ?
#
loop_
_entity_poly.entity_id
_entity_poly.type
_entity_poly.pdbx_seq_one_letter_code
_entity_poly.pdbx_strand_id
1 'polypeptide(L)'
;AVGGAVEALARAIAAEIAPKRVNVVSPGIIDTPMVALSGEDRAKHYQNVTKTHLVDRAGHPAEVAQAIIFAIENDFITGTTIDIDGGWLVAQ
;
A
#
# COMPACT_ATOMS: atom_id res chain seq x y z
N ALA A 1 9.89 7.68 -6.62
CA ALA A 1 10.84 7.08 -7.51
C ALA A 1 10.33 5.76 -8.07
N VAL A 2 10.60 4.63 -7.42
CA VAL A 2 10.16 3.33 -7.95
C VAL A 2 8.63 3.25 -8.00
N GLY A 3 7.95 3.75 -6.97
CA GLY A 3 6.50 3.79 -6.91
C GLY A 3 5.89 4.60 -8.06
N GLY A 4 6.49 5.76 -8.37
CA GLY A 4 6.03 6.61 -9.46
C GLY A 4 6.17 5.94 -10.83
N ALA A 5 7.25 5.17 -11.04
CA ALA A 5 7.45 4.43 -12.28
C ALA A 5 6.39 3.32 -12.45
N VAL A 6 6.09 2.58 -11.38
CA VAL A 6 5.06 1.53 -11.40
C VAL A 6 3.68 2.14 -11.68
N GLU A 7 3.36 3.26 -11.05
CA GLU A 7 2.09 3.96 -11.28
C GLU A 7 1.93 4.39 -12.74
N ALA A 8 2.98 4.99 -13.32
CA ALA A 8 2.96 5.43 -14.70
C ALA A 8 2.80 4.26 -15.65
N LEU A 9 3.50 3.16 -15.40
CA LEU A 9 3.40 1.94 -16.18
C LEU A 9 1.99 1.34 -16.11
N ALA A 10 1.43 1.28 -14.91
CA ALA A 10 0.07 0.75 -14.73
C ALA A 10 -0.97 1.57 -15.50
N ARG A 11 -0.85 2.89 -15.48
CA ARG A 11 -1.75 3.76 -16.26
C ARG A 11 -1.63 3.52 -17.76
N ALA A 12 -0.40 3.37 -18.25
CA ALA A 12 -0.16 3.11 -19.66
C ALA A 12 -0.74 1.75 -20.08
N ILE A 13 -0.51 0.71 -19.27
CA ILE A 13 -1.03 -0.62 -19.54
C ILE A 13 -2.56 -0.61 -19.49
N ALA A 14 -3.15 0.04 -18.50
CA ALA A 14 -4.61 0.13 -18.38
C ALA A 14 -5.25 0.74 -19.62
N ALA A 15 -4.65 1.78 -20.17
CA ALA A 15 -5.12 2.40 -21.39
C ALA A 15 -5.04 1.46 -22.60
N GLU A 16 -4.00 0.63 -22.63
CA GLU A 16 -3.71 -0.22 -23.79
C GLU A 16 -4.53 -1.51 -23.82
N ILE A 17 -4.78 -2.10 -22.64
CA ILE A 17 -5.47 -3.40 -22.58
C ILE A 17 -6.95 -3.30 -22.20
N ALA A 18 -7.49 -2.09 -22.16
CA ALA A 18 -8.93 -1.90 -21.90
C ALA A 18 -9.76 -2.86 -22.77
N PRO A 19 -10.85 -3.44 -22.29
CA PRO A 19 -11.53 -3.16 -21.02
C PRO A 19 -10.99 -3.92 -19.81
N LYS A 20 -9.87 -4.63 -19.95
CA LYS A 20 -9.23 -5.26 -18.81
C LYS A 20 -8.69 -4.17 -17.87
N ARG A 21 -8.88 -4.35 -16.57
CA ARG A 21 -8.52 -3.36 -15.57
C ARG A 21 -7.16 -3.65 -14.97
N VAL A 22 -6.39 -2.60 -14.71
CA VAL A 22 -5.09 -2.69 -14.05
C VAL A 22 -5.01 -1.62 -12.99
N ASN A 23 -4.82 -2.00 -11.76
CA ASN A 23 -4.66 -1.09 -10.63
C ASN A 23 -3.43 -1.48 -9.82
N VAL A 24 -2.92 -0.53 -9.04
CA VAL A 24 -1.78 -0.75 -8.15
C VAL A 24 -2.26 -0.62 -6.71
N VAL A 25 -1.85 -1.55 -5.86
CA VAL A 25 -1.98 -1.42 -4.41
C VAL A 25 -0.57 -1.24 -3.86
N SER A 26 -0.33 -0.12 -3.18
CA SER A 26 0.98 0.27 -2.69
C SER A 26 0.96 0.31 -1.15
N PRO A 27 1.42 -0.78 -0.49
CA PRO A 27 1.46 -0.79 0.97
C PRO A 27 2.67 -0.02 1.50
N GLY A 28 2.54 0.55 2.69
CA GLY A 28 3.65 1.14 3.42
C GLY A 28 4.24 0.16 4.43
N ILE A 29 4.40 0.63 5.67
CA ILE A 29 4.92 -0.19 6.77
C ILE A 29 3.80 -1.10 7.28
N ILE A 30 3.95 -2.39 7.07
CA ILE A 30 2.94 -3.41 7.42
C ILE A 30 3.55 -4.36 8.45
N ASP A 31 2.79 -4.64 9.49
CA ASP A 31 3.17 -5.58 10.54
C ASP A 31 3.02 -7.01 10.03
N THR A 32 4.15 -7.59 9.59
CA THR A 32 4.17 -8.92 8.98
C THR A 32 5.13 -9.85 9.73
N PRO A 33 4.96 -11.19 9.59
CA PRO A 33 5.89 -12.16 10.14
C PRO A 33 7.32 -12.08 9.59
N MET A 34 7.54 -11.33 8.51
CA MET A 34 8.88 -11.13 7.96
C MET A 34 9.79 -10.35 8.90
N VAL A 35 9.23 -9.56 9.81
CA VAL A 35 10.00 -8.86 10.83
C VAL A 35 10.28 -9.84 11.97
N ALA A 36 11.57 -10.17 12.14
CA ALA A 36 12.02 -11.21 13.09
C ALA A 36 12.15 -10.71 14.53
N LEU A 37 11.32 -9.74 14.93
CA LEU A 37 11.28 -9.20 16.28
C LEU A 37 9.99 -9.65 16.97
N SER A 38 10.00 -9.67 18.29
CA SER A 38 8.83 -10.06 19.08
C SER A 38 8.70 -9.19 20.33
N GLY A 39 7.51 -9.19 20.91
CA GLY A 39 7.22 -8.51 22.16
C GLY A 39 7.54 -7.02 22.11
N GLU A 40 8.23 -6.55 23.13
CA GLU A 40 8.55 -5.12 23.28
C GLU A 40 9.49 -4.60 22.19
N ASP A 41 10.41 -5.41 21.72
CA ASP A 41 11.33 -5.04 20.64
C ASP A 41 10.58 -4.78 19.34
N ARG A 42 9.58 -5.59 19.06
CA ARG A 42 8.71 -5.43 17.90
C ARG A 42 7.89 -4.14 18.00
N ALA A 43 7.30 -3.89 19.16
CA ALA A 43 6.52 -2.67 19.42
C ALA A 43 7.37 -1.41 19.23
N LYS A 44 8.59 -1.41 19.81
CA LYS A 44 9.52 -0.29 19.66
C LYS A 44 9.95 -0.06 18.22
N HIS A 45 10.20 -1.13 17.49
CA HIS A 45 10.55 -1.04 16.06
C HIS A 45 9.45 -0.32 15.28
N TYR A 46 8.21 -0.77 15.39
CA TYR A 46 7.11 -0.15 14.66
C TYR A 46 6.82 1.27 15.13
N GLN A 47 6.91 1.54 16.42
CA GLN A 47 6.81 2.91 16.94
C GLN A 47 7.84 3.83 16.29
N ASN A 48 9.06 3.34 16.12
CA ASN A 48 10.12 4.13 15.54
C ASN A 48 9.93 4.38 14.04
N VAL A 49 9.63 3.35 13.28
CA VAL A 49 9.53 3.47 11.81
C VAL A 49 8.24 4.15 11.35
N THR A 50 7.24 4.27 12.21
CA THR A 50 5.99 4.93 11.89
C THR A 50 5.83 6.34 12.46
N LYS A 51 6.92 6.91 12.98
CA LYS A 51 6.90 8.27 13.56
C LYS A 51 6.38 9.34 12.61
N THR A 52 6.62 9.17 11.32
CA THR A 52 6.20 10.13 10.30
C THR A 52 4.84 9.80 9.68
N HIS A 53 4.21 8.72 10.12
CA HIS A 53 2.88 8.37 9.65
C HIS A 53 1.82 9.31 10.22
N LEU A 54 0.83 9.65 9.41
CA LEU A 54 -0.34 10.40 9.89
C LEU A 54 -1.26 9.48 10.69
N VAL A 55 -1.35 8.22 10.28
CA VAL A 55 -1.90 7.16 11.13
C VAL A 55 -0.71 6.52 11.82
N ASP A 56 -0.56 6.73 13.12
CA ASP A 56 0.67 6.47 13.85
C ASP A 56 0.84 5.03 14.33
N ARG A 57 0.71 4.11 13.40
CA ARG A 57 0.94 2.68 13.63
C ARG A 57 1.33 2.01 12.32
N ALA A 58 1.84 0.78 12.38
CA ALA A 58 1.98 -0.07 11.22
C ALA A 58 0.58 -0.52 10.76
N GLY A 59 0.43 -0.76 9.47
CA GLY A 59 -0.79 -1.36 8.94
C GLY A 59 -0.84 -2.85 9.24
N HIS A 60 -2.01 -3.44 9.13
CA HIS A 60 -2.18 -4.88 9.24
C HIS A 60 -2.30 -5.52 7.85
N PRO A 61 -1.82 -6.75 7.66
CA PRO A 61 -1.97 -7.45 6.37
C PRO A 61 -3.40 -7.48 5.86
N ALA A 62 -4.39 -7.60 6.77
CA ALA A 62 -5.80 -7.58 6.40
C ALA A 62 -6.22 -6.26 5.76
N GLU A 63 -5.62 -5.15 6.13
CA GLU A 63 -5.92 -3.85 5.54
C GLU A 63 -5.44 -3.76 4.10
N VAL A 64 -4.29 -4.35 3.80
CA VAL A 64 -3.80 -4.48 2.42
C VAL A 64 -4.71 -5.40 1.61
N ALA A 65 -5.11 -6.52 2.19
CA ALA A 65 -6.03 -7.47 1.55
C ALA A 65 -7.38 -6.82 1.22
N GLN A 66 -7.91 -5.99 2.11
CA GLN A 66 -9.14 -5.24 1.88
C GLN A 66 -9.03 -4.33 0.65
N ALA A 67 -7.89 -3.67 0.49
CA ALA A 67 -7.66 -2.81 -0.67
C ALA A 67 -7.60 -3.61 -1.97
N ILE A 68 -6.95 -4.77 -1.94
CA ILE A 68 -6.88 -5.66 -3.10
C ILE A 68 -8.28 -6.15 -3.49
N ILE A 69 -9.06 -6.59 -2.52
CA ILE A 69 -10.43 -7.06 -2.74
C ILE A 69 -11.29 -5.93 -3.32
N PHE A 70 -11.18 -4.72 -2.76
CA PHE A 70 -11.88 -3.56 -3.27
C PHE A 70 -11.54 -3.31 -4.74
N ALA A 71 -10.28 -3.35 -5.10
CA ALA A 71 -9.85 -3.14 -6.48
C ALA A 71 -10.40 -4.23 -7.43
N ILE A 72 -10.48 -5.48 -6.95
CA ILE A 72 -11.03 -6.59 -7.73
C ILE A 72 -12.54 -6.44 -7.92
N GLU A 73 -13.26 -6.09 -6.86
CA GLU A 73 -14.72 -6.08 -6.86
C GLU A 73 -15.33 -4.82 -7.49
N ASN A 74 -14.60 -3.71 -7.48
CA ASN A 74 -15.10 -2.46 -8.06
C ASN A 74 -14.75 -2.39 -9.54
N ASP A 75 -15.72 -2.66 -10.39
CA ASP A 75 -15.53 -2.75 -11.84
C ASP A 75 -15.26 -1.41 -12.53
N PHE A 76 -15.40 -0.32 -11.79
CA PHE A 76 -15.31 1.02 -12.39
C PHE A 76 -13.97 1.71 -12.15
N ILE A 77 -12.98 1.00 -11.58
CA ILE A 77 -11.64 1.56 -11.37
C ILE A 77 -10.60 0.85 -12.24
N THR A 78 -9.78 1.64 -12.91
CA THR A 78 -8.62 1.16 -13.66
C THR A 78 -7.58 2.27 -13.75
N GLY A 79 -6.31 1.91 -13.79
CA GLY A 79 -5.21 2.87 -13.83
C GLY A 79 -5.00 3.62 -12.52
N THR A 80 -5.59 3.15 -11.42
CA THR A 80 -5.57 3.80 -10.11
C THR A 80 -4.52 3.17 -9.21
N THR A 81 -3.91 3.99 -8.35
CA THR A 81 -3.06 3.53 -7.26
C THR A 81 -3.78 3.75 -5.94
N ILE A 82 -3.85 2.70 -5.13
CA ILE A 82 -4.42 2.75 -3.79
C ILE A 82 -3.26 2.66 -2.80
N ASP A 83 -3.00 3.76 -2.10
CA ASP A 83 -1.93 3.82 -1.11
C ASP A 83 -2.44 3.40 0.26
N ILE A 84 -1.89 2.31 0.80
CA ILE A 84 -2.22 1.77 2.12
C ILE A 84 -0.99 1.97 3.02
N ASP A 85 -0.70 3.21 3.35
CA ASP A 85 0.59 3.60 3.93
C ASP A 85 0.48 4.47 5.20
N GLY A 86 -0.72 4.59 5.75
CA GLY A 86 -0.93 5.43 6.93
C GLY A 86 -0.62 6.91 6.71
N GLY A 87 -0.64 7.35 5.45
CA GLY A 87 -0.36 8.74 5.11
C GLY A 87 1.13 9.05 4.98
N TRP A 88 1.98 8.03 4.94
CA TRP A 88 3.44 8.23 4.84
C TRP A 88 3.83 9.10 3.63
N LEU A 89 3.26 8.81 2.48
CA LEU A 89 3.57 9.54 1.25
C LEU A 89 3.16 11.02 1.35
N VAL A 90 2.00 11.27 1.92
CA VAL A 90 1.45 12.63 2.10
C VAL A 90 2.27 13.43 3.13
N ALA A 91 2.84 12.75 4.11
CA ALA A 91 3.63 13.37 5.17
C ALA A 91 5.05 13.76 4.75
N GLN A 92 5.49 13.37 3.56
CA GLN A 92 6.83 13.70 3.06
C GLN A 92 6.99 15.18 2.72
#